data_f22a0a61e1f39f7255b7421c12bce019
#
_entry.id   f22a0a61e1f39f7255b7421c12bce019
#
_cell.length_a   1.000
_cell.length_b   1.000
_cell.length_c   1.000
_cell.angle_alpha   90.00
_cell.angle_beta   90.00
_cell.angle_gamma   90.00
#
_symmetry.space_group_name_H-M   'P 1'
#
loop_
_entity.id
_entity.type
_entity.pdbx_description
1 polymer ?
#
loop_
_entity_poly.entity_id
_entity_poly.type
_entity_poly.pdbx_seq_one_letter_code
_entity_poly.pdbx_strand_id
1 'polypeptide(L)'
;YRLKLSTVRGGLRSLATWLFDEDSPATPELVEEFVAACRSRLASGMSPSPRTDELVSVLGEKHPGDPGIIVAFLMNPVSLRPGEAVYIPPRQIHAYQSGLGIEVMASSDNVVRAGLTGKYVDSAQLVEITEFSALPPVRVAPEHPSATTDRFLAPAQEFELSVTTLAPGK
;
A
#
# COMPACT_ATOMS: atom_id res chain seq x y z
N TYR A 1 -17.93 7.70 -13.17
CA TYR A 1 -18.09 6.27 -12.84
C TYR A 1 -17.97 6.13 -11.32
N ARG A 2 -19.10 5.96 -10.61
CA ARG A 2 -19.08 5.48 -9.23
C ARG A 2 -18.90 3.98 -9.31
N LEU A 3 -17.70 3.47 -9.04
CA LEU A 3 -17.53 2.09 -8.58
C LEU A 3 -18.39 1.97 -7.30
N LYS A 4 -19.61 1.50 -7.45
CA LYS A 4 -20.44 1.15 -6.29
C LYS A 4 -19.85 -0.14 -5.75
N LEU A 5 -18.95 -0.04 -4.76
CA LEU A 5 -18.46 -1.19 -3.97
C LEU A 5 -19.62 -2.06 -3.45
N SER A 6 -20.81 -1.50 -3.33
CA SER A 6 -22.05 -2.23 -2.99
C SER A 6 -22.55 -3.22 -4.06
N THR A 7 -22.03 -3.13 -5.30
CA THR A 7 -22.46 -4.00 -6.41
C THR A 7 -21.52 -5.19 -6.61
N VAL A 8 -20.33 -5.17 -6.02
CA VAL A 8 -19.41 -6.31 -6.07
C VAL A 8 -19.82 -7.29 -4.96
N ARG A 9 -20.65 -8.28 -5.31
CA ARG A 9 -20.96 -9.40 -4.42
C ARG A 9 -19.65 -10.11 -4.08
N GLY A 10 -19.21 -10.06 -2.81
CA GLY A 10 -17.97 -10.69 -2.35
C GLY A 10 -16.89 -9.72 -1.87
N GLY A 11 -17.11 -8.39 -1.91
CA GLY A 11 -16.22 -7.39 -1.33
C GLY A 11 -14.87 -7.24 -2.04
N LEU A 12 -13.83 -6.90 -1.28
CA LEU A 12 -12.50 -6.59 -1.80
C LEU A 12 -11.84 -7.77 -2.52
N ARG A 13 -12.05 -9.00 -2.05
CA ARG A 13 -11.51 -10.21 -2.71
C ARG A 13 -12.06 -10.36 -4.13
N SER A 14 -13.37 -10.26 -4.30
CA SER A 14 -14.00 -10.37 -5.64
C SER A 14 -13.54 -9.27 -6.57
N LEU A 15 -13.34 -8.05 -6.05
CA LEU A 15 -12.79 -6.96 -6.83
C LEU A 15 -11.36 -7.22 -7.27
N ALA A 16 -10.51 -7.72 -6.37
CA ALA A 16 -9.12 -8.08 -6.70
C ALA A 16 -9.07 -9.21 -7.72
N THR A 17 -9.88 -10.26 -7.54
CA THR A 17 -9.99 -11.34 -8.53
C THR A 17 -10.37 -10.78 -9.92
N TRP A 18 -11.38 -9.91 -9.97
CA TRP A 18 -11.81 -9.28 -11.21
C TRP A 18 -10.74 -8.38 -11.84
N LEU A 19 -9.96 -7.64 -11.03
CA LEU A 19 -8.90 -6.75 -11.52
C LEU A 19 -7.72 -7.51 -12.12
N PHE A 20 -7.41 -8.68 -11.57
CA PHE A 20 -6.24 -9.47 -11.95
C PHE A 20 -6.57 -10.72 -12.76
N ASP A 21 -7.82 -10.88 -13.20
CA ASP A 21 -8.23 -11.94 -14.12
C ASP A 21 -7.57 -11.73 -15.49
N GLU A 22 -7.21 -12.82 -16.18
CA GLU A 22 -6.62 -12.73 -17.53
C GLU A 22 -7.59 -12.09 -18.54
N ASP A 23 -8.90 -12.34 -18.34
CA ASP A 23 -9.99 -11.76 -19.14
C ASP A 23 -10.56 -10.49 -18.49
N SER A 24 -9.79 -9.84 -17.60
CA SER A 24 -10.25 -8.66 -16.88
C SER A 24 -10.66 -7.53 -17.82
N PRO A 25 -11.83 -6.92 -17.61
CA PRO A 25 -12.19 -5.70 -18.30
C PRO A 25 -11.40 -4.46 -17.80
N ALA A 26 -10.52 -4.60 -16.80
CA ALA A 26 -9.59 -3.56 -16.38
C ALA A 26 -8.44 -3.43 -17.40
N THR A 27 -8.80 -3.15 -18.66
CA THR A 27 -7.83 -2.93 -19.73
C THR A 27 -6.94 -1.71 -19.44
N PRO A 28 -5.75 -1.60 -20.03
CA PRO A 28 -4.90 -0.42 -19.89
C PRO A 28 -5.65 0.89 -20.16
N GLU A 29 -6.52 0.92 -21.17
CA GLU A 29 -7.30 2.11 -21.54
C GLU A 29 -8.29 2.49 -20.41
N LEU A 30 -8.95 1.51 -19.79
CA LEU A 30 -9.85 1.77 -18.65
C LEU A 30 -9.07 2.32 -17.44
N VAL A 31 -7.88 1.81 -17.20
CA VAL A 31 -7.00 2.32 -16.12
C VAL A 31 -6.58 3.76 -16.42
N GLU A 32 -6.24 4.09 -17.66
CA GLU A 32 -5.89 5.45 -18.07
C GLU A 32 -7.08 6.41 -17.93
N GLU A 33 -8.29 6.00 -18.33
CA GLU A 33 -9.52 6.77 -18.10
C GLU A 33 -9.77 7.01 -16.60
N PHE A 34 -9.53 6.00 -15.77
CA PHE A 34 -9.64 6.12 -14.32
C PHE A 34 -8.66 7.14 -13.76
N VAL A 35 -7.39 7.10 -14.18
CA VAL A 35 -6.35 8.08 -13.80
C VAL A 35 -6.74 9.49 -14.24
N ALA A 36 -7.21 9.65 -15.49
CA ALA A 36 -7.66 10.93 -16.00
C ALA A 36 -8.84 11.50 -15.19
N ALA A 37 -9.79 10.67 -14.78
CA ALA A 37 -10.90 11.07 -13.93
C ALA A 37 -10.43 11.54 -12.54
N CYS A 38 -9.46 10.87 -11.93
CA CYS A 38 -8.86 11.28 -10.67
C CYS A 38 -8.15 12.64 -10.80
N ARG A 39 -7.36 12.84 -11.86
CA ARG A 39 -6.70 14.12 -12.17
C ARG A 39 -7.70 15.26 -12.36
N SER A 40 -8.77 15.01 -13.11
CA SER A 40 -9.79 16.02 -13.39
C SER A 40 -10.49 16.48 -12.11
N ARG A 41 -10.91 15.57 -11.24
CA ARG A 41 -11.56 15.96 -9.98
C ARG A 41 -10.59 16.59 -8.97
N LEU A 42 -9.30 16.24 -9.00
CA LEU A 42 -8.27 16.91 -8.22
C LEU A 42 -8.09 18.35 -8.69
N ALA A 43 -7.95 18.56 -9.99
CA ALA A 43 -7.77 19.89 -10.59
C ALA A 43 -8.98 20.82 -10.37
N SER A 44 -10.19 20.26 -10.35
CA SER A 44 -11.42 21.03 -10.09
C SER A 44 -11.73 21.28 -8.62
N GLY A 45 -10.90 20.76 -7.69
CA GLY A 45 -11.14 20.87 -6.26
C GLY A 45 -12.31 20.03 -5.75
N MET A 46 -12.83 19.11 -6.57
CA MET A 46 -13.97 18.23 -6.22
C MET A 46 -13.54 16.85 -5.72
N SER A 47 -12.26 16.65 -5.44
CA SER A 47 -11.76 15.38 -4.94
C SER A 47 -12.25 15.12 -3.51
N PRO A 48 -12.89 13.98 -3.23
CA PRO A 48 -13.25 13.57 -1.87
C PRO A 48 -12.02 13.13 -1.06
N SER A 49 -10.92 12.81 -1.71
CA SER A 49 -9.64 12.42 -1.12
C SER A 49 -8.49 12.92 -1.99
N PRO A 50 -8.08 14.20 -1.87
CA PRO A 50 -7.05 14.81 -2.72
C PRO A 50 -5.74 14.02 -2.71
N ARG A 51 -5.35 13.52 -1.55
CA ARG A 51 -4.13 12.71 -1.39
C ARG A 51 -4.17 11.40 -2.17
N THR A 52 -5.32 10.73 -2.20
CA THR A 52 -5.49 9.48 -2.97
C THR A 52 -5.48 9.76 -4.46
N ASP A 53 -6.12 10.84 -4.91
CA ASP A 53 -6.13 11.21 -6.33
C ASP A 53 -4.76 11.68 -6.82
N GLU A 54 -3.99 12.36 -5.97
CA GLU A 54 -2.60 12.70 -6.22
C GLU A 54 -1.74 11.44 -6.37
N LEU A 55 -1.89 10.47 -5.46
CA LEU A 55 -1.22 9.18 -5.53
C LEU A 55 -1.51 8.47 -6.85
N VAL A 56 -2.79 8.35 -7.23
CA VAL A 56 -3.21 7.74 -8.50
C VAL A 56 -2.59 8.47 -9.69
N SER A 57 -2.51 9.79 -9.65
CA SER A 57 -1.90 10.60 -10.71
C SER A 57 -0.42 10.29 -10.90
N VAL A 58 0.31 10.21 -9.79
CA VAL A 58 1.76 9.86 -9.79
C VAL A 58 1.98 8.42 -10.26
N LEU A 59 1.14 7.49 -9.81
CA LEU A 59 1.25 6.09 -10.23
C LEU A 59 0.93 5.92 -11.71
N GLY A 60 -0.07 6.64 -12.24
CA GLY A 60 -0.41 6.62 -13.66
C GLY A 60 0.71 7.11 -14.58
N GLU A 61 1.59 7.99 -14.08
CA GLU A 61 2.79 8.42 -14.82
C GLU A 61 3.90 7.35 -14.81
N LYS A 62 4.06 6.66 -13.68
CA LYS A 62 5.12 5.66 -13.50
C LYS A 62 4.78 4.29 -14.08
N HIS A 63 3.50 3.93 -14.06
CA HIS A 63 2.99 2.61 -14.41
C HIS A 63 1.72 2.74 -15.28
N PRO A 64 1.80 3.33 -16.49
CA PRO A 64 0.63 3.55 -17.31
C PRO A 64 -0.09 2.24 -17.62
N GLY A 65 -1.41 2.24 -17.46
CA GLY A 65 -2.26 1.08 -17.73
C GLY A 65 -2.20 -0.08 -16.71
N ASP A 66 -1.41 0.04 -15.64
CA ASP A 66 -1.29 -1.04 -14.63
C ASP A 66 -2.53 -1.08 -13.71
N PRO A 67 -3.27 -2.21 -13.61
CA PRO A 67 -4.45 -2.34 -12.75
C PRO A 67 -4.12 -2.21 -11.25
N GLY A 68 -2.87 -2.38 -10.85
CA GLY A 68 -2.40 -2.11 -9.49
C GLY A 68 -2.65 -0.67 -9.03
N ILE A 69 -2.84 0.28 -9.97
CA ILE A 69 -3.25 1.66 -9.65
C ILE A 69 -4.63 1.70 -8.99
N ILE A 70 -5.57 0.88 -9.47
CA ILE A 70 -6.91 0.77 -8.89
C ILE A 70 -6.83 0.15 -7.49
N VAL A 71 -5.95 -0.84 -7.30
CA VAL A 71 -5.68 -1.42 -5.97
C VAL A 71 -5.13 -0.35 -5.03
N ALA A 72 -4.13 0.42 -5.47
CA ALA A 72 -3.54 1.49 -4.67
C ALA A 72 -4.56 2.58 -4.28
N PHE A 73 -5.51 2.89 -5.16
CA PHE A 73 -6.62 3.81 -4.85
C PHE A 73 -7.51 3.33 -3.71
N LEU A 74 -7.65 2.02 -3.53
CA LEU A 74 -8.46 1.41 -2.47
C LEU A 74 -7.70 1.26 -1.15
N MET A 75 -6.38 1.45 -1.17
CA MET A 75 -5.53 1.34 0.02
C MET A 75 -5.52 2.62 0.85
N ASN A 76 -5.09 2.50 2.11
CA ASN A 76 -4.91 3.63 3.00
C ASN A 76 -3.55 4.30 2.73
N PRO A 77 -3.49 5.55 2.22
CA PRO A 77 -2.24 6.27 2.09
C PRO A 77 -1.69 6.65 3.47
N VAL A 78 -0.50 6.14 3.79
CA VAL A 78 0.19 6.38 5.06
C VAL A 78 1.39 7.30 4.83
N SER A 79 1.56 8.33 5.66
CA SER A 79 2.81 9.07 5.79
C SER A 79 3.40 8.86 7.15
N LEU A 80 4.70 8.62 7.17
CA LEU A 80 5.51 8.51 8.38
C LEU A 80 6.50 9.67 8.42
N ARG A 81 6.65 10.26 9.59
CA ARG A 81 7.72 11.21 9.92
C ARG A 81 8.91 10.44 10.49
N PRO A 82 10.11 11.03 10.53
CA PRO A 82 11.21 10.45 11.28
C PRO A 82 10.80 10.09 12.72
N GLY A 83 11.09 8.87 13.15
CA GLY A 83 10.68 8.35 14.46
C GLY A 83 9.27 7.76 14.53
N GLU A 84 8.52 7.74 13.45
CA GLU A 84 7.24 7.03 13.38
C GLU A 84 7.40 5.67 12.72
N ALA A 85 6.65 4.67 13.22
CA ALA A 85 6.65 3.32 12.68
C ALA A 85 5.23 2.79 12.43
N VAL A 86 5.12 1.89 11.50
CA VAL A 86 3.90 1.14 11.19
C VAL A 86 4.23 -0.35 11.13
N TYR A 87 3.36 -1.15 11.70
CA TYR A 87 3.41 -2.60 11.55
C TYR A 87 2.50 -3.03 10.41
N ILE A 88 3.03 -3.85 9.52
CA ILE A 88 2.30 -4.44 8.40
C ILE A 88 2.13 -5.93 8.71
N PRO A 89 0.92 -6.38 9.06
CA PRO A 89 0.66 -7.79 9.26
C PRO A 89 0.99 -8.63 8.02
N PRO A 90 1.32 -9.91 8.19
CA PRO A 90 1.45 -10.83 7.07
C PRO A 90 0.20 -10.83 6.19
N ARG A 91 0.36 -11.09 4.89
CA ARG A 91 -0.72 -11.18 3.91
C ARG A 91 -1.44 -9.86 3.60
N GLN A 92 -0.94 -8.72 4.07
CA GLN A 92 -1.45 -7.40 3.69
C GLN A 92 -0.68 -6.83 2.50
N ILE A 93 -1.43 -6.41 1.47
CA ILE A 93 -0.85 -5.68 0.33
C ILE A 93 -0.35 -4.32 0.82
N HIS A 94 0.88 -3.97 0.46
CA HIS A 94 1.50 -2.68 0.77
C HIS A 94 2.47 -2.27 -0.32
N ALA A 95 2.78 -0.98 -0.38
CA ALA A 95 3.77 -0.44 -1.32
C ALA A 95 4.41 0.83 -0.76
N TYR A 96 5.68 1.03 -1.09
CA TYR A 96 6.44 2.25 -0.76
C TYR A 96 6.40 3.21 -1.93
N GLN A 97 5.98 4.45 -1.70
CA GLN A 97 5.82 5.45 -2.75
C GLN A 97 7.05 6.34 -2.87
N SER A 98 7.55 6.82 -1.75
CA SER A 98 8.69 7.74 -1.70
C SER A 98 9.23 7.83 -0.28
N GLY A 99 10.46 8.35 -0.16
CA GLY A 99 11.13 8.58 1.11
C GLY A 99 12.20 7.53 1.41
N LEU A 100 12.76 7.62 2.60
CA LEU A 100 13.72 6.68 3.16
C LEU A 100 13.13 6.05 4.42
N GLY A 101 13.14 4.73 4.50
CA GLY A 101 12.66 3.97 5.64
C GLY A 101 13.57 2.78 5.93
N ILE A 102 13.45 2.26 7.14
CA ILE A 102 14.02 0.97 7.54
C ILE A 102 12.88 -0.03 7.66
N GLU A 103 12.98 -1.14 6.94
CA GLU A 103 12.07 -2.27 7.05
C GLU A 103 12.78 -3.42 7.73
N VAL A 104 12.13 -3.99 8.74
CA VAL A 104 12.57 -5.21 9.43
C VAL A 104 11.49 -6.26 9.29
N MET A 105 11.85 -7.45 8.88
CA MET A 105 10.92 -8.55 8.66
C MET A 105 11.52 -9.88 9.14
N ALA A 106 10.67 -10.86 9.39
CA ALA A 106 11.13 -12.22 9.66
C ALA A 106 11.86 -12.79 8.42
N SER A 107 12.75 -13.74 8.64
CA SER A 107 13.52 -14.40 7.58
C SER A 107 12.59 -15.26 6.71
N SER A 108 11.94 -14.63 5.74
CA SER A 108 11.04 -15.25 4.78
C SER A 108 11.22 -14.57 3.42
N ASP A 109 11.35 -15.37 2.36
CA ASP A 109 11.44 -14.88 0.97
C ASP A 109 10.13 -15.12 0.19
N ASN A 110 9.03 -15.23 0.89
CA ASN A 110 7.72 -15.53 0.30
C ASN A 110 6.98 -14.26 -0.10
N VAL A 111 7.48 -13.56 -1.12
CA VAL A 111 6.93 -12.29 -1.61
C VAL A 111 6.16 -12.50 -2.91
N VAL A 112 4.85 -12.18 -2.89
CA VAL A 112 3.99 -12.12 -4.08
C VAL A 112 3.67 -10.67 -4.40
N ARG A 113 3.74 -10.31 -5.69
CA ARG A 113 3.54 -8.93 -6.15
C ARG A 113 2.12 -8.70 -6.63
N ALA A 114 1.62 -7.49 -6.39
CA ALA A 114 0.24 -7.07 -6.69
C ALA A 114 0.15 -6.04 -7.85
N GLY A 115 1.16 -5.95 -8.71
CA GLY A 115 1.24 -4.92 -9.76
C GLY A 115 2.23 -3.80 -9.43
N LEU A 116 2.20 -2.72 -10.19
CA LEU A 116 3.10 -1.55 -10.09
C LEU A 116 4.58 -1.94 -10.20
N THR A 117 4.88 -2.92 -11.03
CA THR A 117 6.22 -3.49 -11.19
C THR A 117 6.38 -4.09 -12.58
N GLY A 118 7.59 -4.06 -13.12
CA GLY A 118 7.94 -4.81 -14.33
C GLY A 118 8.26 -6.29 -14.09
N LYS A 119 8.15 -6.78 -12.85
CA LYS A 119 8.39 -8.17 -12.50
C LYS A 119 7.11 -8.99 -12.63
N TYR A 120 7.26 -10.31 -12.76
CA TYR A 120 6.12 -11.23 -12.83
C TYR A 120 5.17 -11.08 -11.63
N VAL A 121 3.88 -11.05 -11.91
CA VAL A 121 2.79 -11.02 -10.94
C VAL A 121 2.01 -12.33 -11.06
N ASP A 122 1.96 -13.10 -9.98
CA ASP A 122 1.10 -14.29 -9.87
C ASP A 122 -0.24 -13.89 -9.27
N SER A 123 -1.19 -13.57 -10.13
CA SER A 123 -2.50 -13.08 -9.75
C SER A 123 -3.31 -14.09 -8.94
N ALA A 124 -3.21 -15.39 -9.30
CA ALA A 124 -3.93 -16.45 -8.62
C ALA A 124 -3.41 -16.62 -7.18
N GLN A 125 -2.09 -16.72 -7.02
CA GLN A 125 -1.46 -16.81 -5.71
C GLN A 125 -1.69 -15.55 -4.88
N LEU A 126 -1.64 -14.36 -5.50
CA LEU A 126 -1.93 -13.09 -4.81
C LEU A 126 -3.32 -13.10 -4.17
N VAL A 127 -4.35 -13.47 -4.93
CA VAL A 127 -5.73 -13.51 -4.44
C VAL A 127 -5.93 -14.58 -3.37
N GLU A 128 -5.24 -15.72 -3.48
CA GLU A 128 -5.31 -16.80 -2.50
C GLU A 128 -4.72 -16.38 -1.15
N ILE A 129 -3.51 -15.81 -1.14
CA ILE A 129 -2.79 -15.51 0.10
C ILE A 129 -3.19 -14.18 0.76
N THR A 130 -3.76 -13.24 0.00
CA THR A 130 -4.05 -11.90 0.52
C THR A 130 -5.20 -11.91 1.54
N GLU A 131 -5.00 -11.18 2.65
CA GLU A 131 -6.05 -10.87 3.62
C GLU A 131 -6.81 -9.61 3.17
N PHE A 132 -8.08 -9.80 2.77
CA PHE A 132 -8.92 -8.72 2.25
C PHE A 132 -9.76 -8.05 3.35
N SER A 133 -9.09 -7.58 4.38
CA SER A 133 -9.74 -6.87 5.49
C SER A 133 -9.49 -5.37 5.38
N ALA A 134 -10.56 -4.58 5.46
CA ALA A 134 -10.47 -3.13 5.51
C ALA A 134 -10.10 -2.68 6.94
N LEU A 135 -8.83 -2.74 7.27
CA LEU A 135 -8.30 -2.35 8.57
C LEU A 135 -7.50 -1.05 8.47
N PRO A 136 -7.53 -0.21 9.52
CA PRO A 136 -6.64 0.94 9.59
C PRO A 136 -5.18 0.49 9.73
N PRO A 137 -4.20 1.32 9.28
CA PRO A 137 -2.80 1.06 9.50
C PRO A 137 -2.47 0.94 10.99
N VAL A 138 -1.71 -0.08 11.37
CA VAL A 138 -1.29 -0.32 12.76
C VAL A 138 -0.05 0.49 13.07
N ARG A 139 -0.22 1.67 13.70
CA ARG A 139 0.92 2.48 14.14
C ARG A 139 1.53 1.89 15.39
N VAL A 140 2.87 1.85 15.43
CA VAL A 140 3.64 1.37 16.56
C VAL A 140 4.23 2.57 17.27
N ALA A 141 3.81 2.80 18.50
CA ALA A 141 4.41 3.83 19.35
C ALA A 141 5.77 3.34 19.89
N PRO A 142 6.80 4.21 19.93
CA PRO A 142 8.06 3.84 20.53
C PRO A 142 7.93 3.73 22.05
N GLU A 143 8.62 2.74 22.63
CA GLU A 143 9.02 2.75 24.03
C GLU A 143 10.37 3.47 24.16
N HIS A 144 10.62 4.08 25.29
CA HIS A 144 11.85 4.84 25.56
C HIS A 144 12.67 4.16 26.69
N PRO A 145 13.40 3.06 26.39
CA PRO A 145 14.20 2.37 27.40
C PRO A 145 15.36 3.22 27.94
N SER A 146 15.77 4.26 27.20
CA SER A 146 16.72 5.29 27.65
C SER A 146 16.40 6.65 27.00
N ALA A 147 17.09 7.69 27.44
CA ALA A 147 16.96 9.03 26.85
C ALA A 147 17.47 9.11 25.38
N THR A 148 18.19 8.11 24.92
CA THR A 148 18.80 8.08 23.58
C THR A 148 18.29 6.96 22.69
N THR A 149 17.41 6.09 23.21
CA THR A 149 16.97 4.90 22.47
C THR A 149 15.45 4.83 22.43
N ASP A 150 14.93 4.73 21.22
CA ASP A 150 13.55 4.39 20.93
C ASP A 150 13.48 2.92 20.52
N ARG A 151 12.50 2.18 21.04
CA ARG A 151 12.27 0.77 20.74
C ARG A 151 10.85 0.58 20.23
N PHE A 152 10.71 -0.04 19.06
CA PHE A 152 9.44 -0.31 18.40
C PHE A 152 9.12 -1.81 18.51
N LEU A 153 8.11 -2.16 19.29
CA LEU A 153 7.66 -3.53 19.48
C LEU A 153 6.48 -3.83 18.55
N ALA A 154 6.73 -4.67 17.54
CA ALA A 154 5.68 -5.24 16.73
C ALA A 154 5.10 -6.50 17.40
N PRO A 155 3.88 -6.94 17.08
CA PRO A 155 3.34 -8.23 17.55
C PRO A 155 3.98 -9.40 16.77
N ALA A 156 5.31 -9.45 16.77
CA ALA A 156 6.16 -10.46 16.16
C ALA A 156 7.24 -10.85 17.16
N GLN A 157 7.55 -12.14 17.24
CA GLN A 157 8.57 -12.67 18.15
C GLN A 157 9.96 -12.74 17.51
N GLU A 158 10.03 -12.63 16.18
CA GLU A 158 11.21 -12.86 15.38
C GLU A 158 12.16 -11.67 15.34
N PHE A 159 11.64 -10.45 15.59
CA PHE A 159 12.44 -9.23 15.48
C PHE A 159 11.94 -8.10 16.38
N GLU A 160 12.84 -7.19 16.65
CA GLU A 160 12.62 -5.91 17.32
C GLU A 160 13.38 -4.83 16.54
N LEU A 161 12.84 -3.64 16.48
CA LEU A 161 13.54 -2.48 15.91
C LEU A 161 13.86 -1.47 17.01
N SER A 162 15.13 -1.12 17.14
CA SER A 162 15.58 -0.06 18.03
C SER A 162 16.36 1.00 17.29
N VAL A 163 16.15 2.26 17.63
CA VAL A 163 16.87 3.41 17.09
C VAL A 163 17.58 4.12 18.24
N THR A 164 18.92 4.16 18.18
CA THR A 164 19.73 4.85 19.19
C THR A 164 20.41 6.08 18.60
N THR A 165 20.19 7.23 19.19
CA THR A 165 20.84 8.51 18.81
C THR A 165 22.04 8.75 19.71
N LEU A 166 23.23 8.81 19.11
CA LEU A 166 24.48 9.07 19.82
C LEU A 166 24.99 10.47 19.51
N ALA A 167 25.46 11.18 20.53
CA ALA A 167 26.20 12.42 20.31
C ALA A 167 27.58 12.11 19.71
N PRO A 168 28.14 13.02 18.87
CA PRO A 168 29.49 12.85 18.35
C PRO A 168 30.52 12.66 19.48
N GLY A 169 31.36 11.62 19.39
CA GLY A 169 32.43 11.34 20.36
C GLY A 169 32.01 10.56 21.61
N LYS A 170 30.81 9.96 21.61
CA LYS A 170 30.37 9.03 22.66
C LYS A 170 30.20 7.61 22.11
#